data_e9b9471dee65c9c802178cdc3df02ca3
#
_entry.id   e9b9471dee65c9c802178cdc3df02ca3
#
_cell.length_a   1.000
_cell.length_b   1.000
_cell.length_c   1.000
_cell.angle_alpha   90.00
_cell.angle_beta   90.00
_cell.angle_gamma   90.00
#
_symmetry.space_group_name_H-M   'P 1'
#
loop_
_entity.id
_entity.type
_entity.pdbx_description
1 polymer ?
#
loop_
_entity_poly.entity_id
_entity_poly.type
_entity_poly.pdbx_seq_one_letter_code
_entity_poly.pdbx_strand_id
1 'polypeptide(L)'
;RFNADIRDEGNIEWGLAYHPYPHPMTEPEFWDDDQTGAVNNTEDSPVVNFKNLNVLTDYFQKDIMRDAGGNVRHIILSEEGFTSKSATRGDVYDIQAAAFAYAYYLVDNNPYIDAFILNRQVDAVIEVEQSCSFGLWTVDMSSPNRVIAVMPKNIYNVFKYIDTNKSLKYTEFAKKIIGINKWSDVIPGFKLQE
;
A
#
# COMPACT_ATOMS: atom_id res chain seq x y z
N ARG A 1 -15.28 -19.49 -10.48
CA ARG A 1 -16.63 -20.05 -10.22
C ARG A 1 -17.54 -18.97 -9.64
N PHE A 2 -17.21 -18.37 -8.50
CA PHE A 2 -18.05 -17.33 -7.87
C PHE A 2 -18.45 -16.18 -8.80
N ASN A 3 -17.49 -15.62 -9.58
CA ASN A 3 -17.80 -14.53 -10.51
C ASN A 3 -18.72 -15.00 -11.66
N ALA A 4 -18.54 -16.21 -12.18
CA ALA A 4 -19.42 -16.77 -13.21
C ALA A 4 -20.83 -16.99 -12.67
N ASP A 5 -20.95 -17.57 -11.47
CA ASP A 5 -22.24 -17.80 -10.82
C ASP A 5 -23.01 -16.47 -10.63
N ILE A 6 -22.35 -15.41 -10.12
CA ILE A 6 -22.97 -14.08 -9.95
C ILE A 6 -23.38 -13.46 -11.30
N ARG A 7 -22.51 -13.54 -12.31
CA ARG A 7 -22.78 -12.99 -13.63
C ARG A 7 -23.97 -13.67 -14.29
N ASP A 8 -24.05 -14.99 -14.15
CA ASP A 8 -25.10 -15.80 -14.77
C ASP A 8 -26.46 -15.64 -14.03
N GLU A 9 -26.45 -15.35 -12.73
CA GLU A 9 -27.61 -15.15 -11.85
C GLU A 9 -28.23 -13.75 -11.89
N GLY A 10 -27.74 -12.83 -12.71
CA GLY A 10 -28.38 -11.51 -12.82
C GLY A 10 -27.42 -10.33 -12.85
N ASN A 11 -26.16 -10.56 -13.13
CA ASN A 11 -25.16 -9.51 -13.31
C ASN A 11 -25.05 -8.54 -12.12
N ILE A 12 -24.98 -9.09 -10.92
CA ILE A 12 -24.74 -8.28 -9.72
C ILE A 12 -23.35 -7.62 -9.80
N GLU A 13 -23.32 -6.30 -9.71
CA GLU A 13 -22.06 -5.57 -9.65
C GLU A 13 -21.37 -5.80 -8.30
N TRP A 14 -20.06 -6.09 -8.35
CA TRP A 14 -19.20 -6.20 -7.20
C TRP A 14 -17.79 -5.73 -7.52
N GLY A 15 -17.07 -5.27 -6.52
CA GLY A 15 -15.66 -4.91 -6.57
C GLY A 15 -14.88 -5.60 -5.46
N LEU A 16 -13.58 -5.44 -5.47
CA LEU A 16 -12.69 -5.97 -4.44
C LEU A 16 -12.24 -4.85 -3.51
N ALA A 17 -12.41 -5.04 -2.21
CA ALA A 17 -11.71 -4.31 -1.15
C ALA A 17 -10.54 -5.18 -0.67
N TYR A 18 -9.31 -4.67 -0.78
CA TYR A 18 -8.10 -5.45 -0.53
C TYR A 18 -7.14 -4.71 0.40
N HIS A 19 -6.38 -5.46 1.21
CA HIS A 19 -5.44 -4.94 2.19
C HIS A 19 -4.02 -5.46 1.91
N PRO A 20 -3.20 -4.77 1.10
CA PRO A 20 -1.88 -5.24 0.65
C PRO A 20 -0.75 -4.85 1.62
N TYR A 21 -0.90 -5.14 2.91
CA TYR A 21 0.16 -4.85 3.88
C TYR A 21 1.49 -5.52 3.53
N PRO A 22 2.64 -4.92 3.92
CA PRO A 22 3.95 -5.59 3.86
C PRO A 22 3.96 -6.94 4.59
N HIS A 23 4.84 -7.83 4.21
CA HIS A 23 4.97 -9.16 4.82
C HIS A 23 6.40 -9.42 5.31
N PRO A 24 6.63 -9.37 6.62
CA PRO A 24 5.67 -9.18 7.72
C PRO A 24 5.23 -7.71 7.90
N MET A 25 4.03 -7.49 8.45
CA MET A 25 3.48 -6.15 8.72
C MET A 25 4.32 -5.30 9.68
N THR A 26 5.23 -5.93 10.43
CA THR A 26 6.15 -5.30 11.37
C THR A 26 7.42 -4.75 10.73
N GLU A 27 7.57 -4.89 9.42
CA GLU A 27 8.67 -4.33 8.64
C GLU A 27 8.08 -3.58 7.42
N PRO A 28 8.48 -2.32 7.17
CA PRO A 28 7.82 -1.51 6.14
C PRO A 28 8.37 -1.70 4.71
N GLU A 29 9.52 -2.38 4.54
CA GLU A 29 10.24 -2.52 3.27
C GLU A 29 9.61 -3.57 2.36
N PHE A 30 8.39 -3.37 1.91
CA PHE A 30 7.70 -4.33 1.05
C PHE A 30 8.46 -4.68 -0.25
N TRP A 31 9.41 -3.84 -0.67
CA TRP A 31 10.24 -4.11 -1.86
C TRP A 31 11.21 -5.28 -1.69
N ASP A 32 11.41 -5.73 -0.45
CA ASP A 32 12.25 -6.89 -0.09
C ASP A 32 11.41 -8.12 0.29
N ASP A 33 10.08 -8.06 0.21
CA ASP A 33 9.17 -9.12 0.69
C ASP A 33 9.28 -10.44 -0.09
N ASP A 34 9.79 -10.41 -1.33
CA ASP A 34 10.09 -11.62 -2.11
C ASP A 34 11.19 -12.50 -1.49
N GLN A 35 12.02 -11.94 -0.62
CA GLN A 35 13.04 -12.70 0.12
C GLN A 35 12.43 -13.65 1.15
N THR A 36 11.20 -13.43 1.57
CA THR A 36 10.50 -14.32 2.53
C THR A 36 10.03 -15.64 1.91
N GLY A 37 9.99 -15.74 0.57
CA GLY A 37 9.42 -16.85 -0.18
C GLY A 37 7.89 -16.91 -0.17
N ALA A 38 7.23 -16.01 0.58
CA ALA A 38 5.77 -15.90 0.64
C ALA A 38 5.20 -15.00 -0.46
N VAL A 39 6.01 -14.09 -1.00
CA VAL A 39 5.64 -13.13 -2.06
C VAL A 39 6.38 -13.51 -3.35
N ASN A 40 5.65 -13.74 -4.43
CA ASN A 40 6.21 -14.01 -5.75
C ASN A 40 5.29 -13.50 -6.85
N ASN A 41 5.77 -13.48 -8.10
CA ASN A 41 5.02 -12.94 -9.25
C ASN A 41 4.21 -14.01 -9.99
N THR A 42 3.63 -14.98 -9.27
CA THR A 42 2.73 -15.99 -9.85
C THR A 42 1.35 -15.93 -9.23
N GLU A 43 0.35 -16.47 -9.92
CA GLU A 43 -1.03 -16.54 -9.40
C GLU A 43 -1.17 -17.42 -8.16
N ASP A 44 -0.20 -18.30 -7.90
CA ASP A 44 -0.14 -19.14 -6.71
C ASP A 44 0.63 -18.47 -5.55
N SER A 45 0.94 -17.17 -5.65
CA SER A 45 1.61 -16.44 -4.57
C SER A 45 0.79 -16.52 -3.28
N PRO A 46 1.36 -17.05 -2.17
CA PRO A 46 0.65 -17.09 -0.88
C PRO A 46 0.23 -15.72 -0.36
N VAL A 47 1.01 -14.68 -0.69
CA VAL A 47 0.75 -13.29 -0.33
C VAL A 47 0.82 -12.42 -1.58
N VAL A 48 -0.15 -11.53 -1.75
CA VAL A 48 -0.10 -10.45 -2.72
C VAL A 48 -0.08 -9.13 -1.96
N ASN A 49 0.94 -8.30 -2.21
CA ASN A 49 1.07 -6.98 -1.61
C ASN A 49 1.66 -5.98 -2.62
N PHE A 50 2.23 -4.86 -2.20
CA PHE A 50 2.78 -3.88 -3.13
C PHE A 50 3.97 -4.40 -3.96
N LYS A 51 4.72 -5.42 -3.48
CA LYS A 51 5.85 -6.00 -4.22
C LYS A 51 5.40 -6.70 -5.51
N ASN A 52 4.24 -7.35 -5.47
CA ASN A 52 3.67 -8.13 -6.56
C ASN A 52 2.21 -7.76 -6.88
N LEU A 53 1.87 -6.49 -6.73
CA LEU A 53 0.51 -5.98 -6.91
C LEU A 53 -0.07 -6.25 -8.31
N ASN A 54 0.80 -6.36 -9.31
CA ASN A 54 0.45 -6.77 -10.66
C ASN A 54 -0.23 -8.15 -10.70
N VAL A 55 0.12 -9.08 -9.82
CA VAL A 55 -0.53 -10.41 -9.77
C VAL A 55 -2.03 -10.27 -9.55
N LEU A 56 -2.44 -9.36 -8.65
CA LEU A 56 -3.85 -9.07 -8.41
C LEU A 56 -4.51 -8.42 -9.63
N THR A 57 -3.91 -7.35 -10.15
CA THR A 57 -4.52 -6.59 -11.25
C THR A 57 -4.55 -7.39 -12.57
N ASP A 58 -3.52 -8.18 -12.86
CA ASP A 58 -3.49 -9.07 -14.03
C ASP A 58 -4.54 -10.18 -13.92
N TYR A 59 -4.77 -10.70 -12.70
CA TYR A 59 -5.82 -11.69 -12.47
C TYR A 59 -7.22 -11.12 -12.75
N PHE A 60 -7.47 -9.87 -12.32
CA PHE A 60 -8.76 -9.20 -12.54
C PHE A 60 -9.02 -8.81 -14.00
N GLN A 61 -7.99 -8.76 -14.83
CA GLN A 61 -8.14 -8.53 -16.28
C GLN A 61 -8.57 -9.80 -17.06
N LYS A 62 -8.50 -10.98 -16.45
CA LYS A 62 -8.93 -12.23 -17.12
C LYS A 62 -10.44 -12.22 -17.37
N ASP A 63 -10.85 -12.80 -18.47
CA ASP A 63 -12.26 -12.90 -18.87
C ASP A 63 -13.15 -13.50 -17.78
N ILE A 64 -12.62 -14.46 -17.01
CA ILE A 64 -13.35 -15.11 -15.90
C ILE A 64 -13.65 -14.18 -14.73
N MET A 65 -12.96 -13.04 -14.63
CA MET A 65 -13.11 -12.04 -13.56
C MET A 65 -13.90 -10.81 -13.98
N ARG A 66 -14.09 -10.60 -15.28
CA ARG A 66 -14.80 -9.44 -15.80
C ARG A 66 -16.29 -9.46 -15.44
N ASP A 67 -16.90 -8.28 -15.46
CA ASP A 67 -18.36 -8.15 -15.38
C ASP A 67 -19.07 -8.65 -16.67
N ALA A 68 -20.39 -8.64 -16.70
CA ALA A 68 -21.13 -9.05 -17.87
C ALA A 68 -20.99 -8.10 -19.08
N GLY A 69 -20.57 -6.86 -18.85
CA GLY A 69 -20.23 -5.89 -19.89
C GLY A 69 -18.82 -6.05 -20.45
N GLY A 70 -18.01 -6.97 -19.89
CA GLY A 70 -16.62 -7.20 -20.26
C GLY A 70 -15.63 -6.23 -19.61
N ASN A 71 -16.07 -5.40 -18.65
CA ASN A 71 -15.20 -4.46 -17.95
C ASN A 71 -14.41 -5.15 -16.85
N VAL A 72 -13.22 -4.62 -16.53
CA VAL A 72 -12.47 -5.00 -15.33
C VAL A 72 -13.23 -4.48 -14.11
N ARG A 73 -13.38 -5.31 -13.08
CA ARG A 73 -14.07 -4.93 -11.86
C ARG A 73 -13.24 -3.97 -11.04
N HIS A 74 -13.91 -3.11 -10.27
CA HIS A 74 -13.31 -2.15 -9.37
C HIS A 74 -12.45 -2.82 -8.29
N ILE A 75 -11.25 -2.26 -8.05
CA ILE A 75 -10.33 -2.66 -6.99
C ILE A 75 -10.03 -1.43 -6.13
N ILE A 76 -10.34 -1.54 -4.85
CA ILE A 76 -10.01 -0.52 -3.85
C ILE A 76 -9.02 -1.13 -2.86
N LEU A 77 -7.87 -0.50 -2.68
CA LEU A 77 -6.98 -0.80 -1.56
C LEU A 77 -7.54 -0.07 -0.34
N SER A 78 -8.41 -0.77 0.38
CA SER A 78 -9.29 -0.16 1.38
C SER A 78 -8.68 0.00 2.76
N GLU A 79 -7.57 -0.69 3.01
CA GLU A 79 -6.78 -0.53 4.23
C GLU A 79 -5.36 -1.03 3.99
N GLU A 80 -4.40 -0.15 4.16
CA GLU A 80 -2.98 -0.47 4.16
C GLU A 80 -2.19 0.53 4.99
N GLY A 81 -1.03 0.09 5.47
CA GLY A 81 -0.14 0.91 6.27
C GLY A 81 1.28 0.35 6.28
N PHE A 82 2.21 1.24 6.53
CA PHE A 82 3.63 0.93 6.67
C PHE A 82 4.03 1.28 8.08
N THR A 83 4.57 0.31 8.83
CA THR A 83 4.96 0.60 10.20
C THR A 83 6.13 1.58 10.27
N SER A 84 6.10 2.50 11.21
CA SER A 84 7.25 3.32 11.57
C SER A 84 8.06 2.70 12.73
N LYS A 85 7.66 1.52 13.20
CA LYS A 85 8.31 0.82 14.30
C LYS A 85 8.61 -0.62 13.88
N SER A 86 9.82 -0.83 13.35
CA SER A 86 10.29 -2.15 13.00
C SER A 86 10.42 -3.03 14.25
N ALA A 87 10.00 -4.28 14.16
CA ALA A 87 10.16 -5.25 15.25
C ALA A 87 11.63 -5.53 15.59
N THR A 88 12.55 -5.33 14.65
CA THR A 88 13.97 -5.65 14.79
C THR A 88 14.87 -4.44 15.00
N ARG A 89 14.44 -3.22 14.56
CA ARG A 89 15.29 -2.01 14.51
C ARG A 89 14.74 -0.83 15.33
N GLY A 90 13.52 -0.94 15.86
CA GLY A 90 12.87 0.18 16.55
C GLY A 90 12.29 1.21 15.58
N ASP A 91 12.43 2.50 15.86
CA ASP A 91 11.82 3.57 15.06
C ASP A 91 12.48 3.73 13.68
N VAL A 92 11.65 3.67 12.62
CA VAL A 92 12.05 3.70 11.20
C VAL A 92 11.19 4.69 10.39
N TYR A 93 11.04 5.91 10.88
CA TYR A 93 10.16 6.94 10.31
C TYR A 93 10.45 7.27 8.85
N ASP A 94 11.72 7.29 8.45
CA ASP A 94 12.11 7.57 7.06
C ASP A 94 11.76 6.40 6.14
N ILE A 95 11.89 5.16 6.63
CA ILE A 95 11.57 3.97 5.85
C ILE A 95 10.06 3.86 5.67
N GLN A 96 9.26 4.14 6.71
CA GLN A 96 7.80 4.25 6.60
C GLN A 96 7.40 5.24 5.50
N ALA A 97 8.00 6.42 5.51
CA ALA A 97 7.70 7.47 4.55
C ALA A 97 8.12 7.09 3.12
N ALA A 98 9.25 6.38 2.97
CA ALA A 98 9.71 5.86 1.68
C ALA A 98 8.79 4.75 1.14
N ALA A 99 8.34 3.85 2.01
CA ALA A 99 7.40 2.79 1.66
C ALA A 99 6.06 3.37 1.17
N PHE A 100 5.52 4.35 1.89
CA PHE A 100 4.31 5.03 1.44
C PHE A 100 4.50 5.72 0.09
N ALA A 101 5.61 6.44 -0.12
CA ALA A 101 5.88 7.09 -1.40
C ALA A 101 5.93 6.10 -2.56
N TYR A 102 6.59 4.96 -2.36
CA TYR A 102 6.71 3.94 -3.40
C TYR A 102 5.36 3.27 -3.69
N ALA A 103 4.63 2.89 -2.64
CA ALA A 103 3.31 2.29 -2.81
C ALA A 103 2.32 3.23 -3.50
N TYR A 104 2.32 4.52 -3.11
CA TYR A 104 1.49 5.53 -3.77
C TYR A 104 1.78 5.60 -5.27
N TYR A 105 3.03 5.70 -5.66
CA TYR A 105 3.39 5.78 -7.07
C TYR A 105 3.09 4.49 -7.85
N LEU A 106 3.19 3.32 -7.21
CA LEU A 106 2.74 2.06 -7.82
C LEU A 106 1.25 2.10 -8.13
N VAL A 107 0.45 2.60 -7.21
CA VAL A 107 -1.01 2.72 -7.37
C VAL A 107 -1.36 3.80 -8.40
N ASP A 108 -0.77 4.98 -8.28
CA ASP A 108 -1.01 6.12 -9.17
C ASP A 108 -0.69 5.81 -10.65
N ASN A 109 0.25 4.89 -10.89
CA ASN A 109 0.61 4.40 -12.22
C ASN A 109 -0.06 3.06 -12.60
N ASN A 110 -1.05 2.60 -11.84
CA ASN A 110 -1.81 1.38 -12.10
C ASN A 110 -3.28 1.70 -12.45
N PRO A 111 -3.68 1.59 -13.72
CA PRO A 111 -5.01 2.00 -14.17
C PRO A 111 -6.16 1.11 -13.68
N TYR A 112 -5.86 0.02 -12.96
CA TYR A 112 -6.85 -0.96 -12.49
C TYR A 112 -7.15 -0.84 -10.99
N ILE A 113 -6.58 0.17 -10.31
CA ILE A 113 -6.83 0.44 -8.91
C ILE A 113 -7.51 1.79 -8.77
N ASP A 114 -8.71 1.79 -8.21
CA ASP A 114 -9.56 2.98 -8.15
C ASP A 114 -9.27 3.86 -6.95
N ALA A 115 -8.77 3.29 -5.84
CA ALA A 115 -8.50 4.03 -4.62
C ALA A 115 -7.43 3.36 -3.75
N PHE A 116 -6.74 4.21 -2.99
CA PHE A 116 -5.71 3.87 -2.02
C PHE A 116 -6.02 4.58 -0.69
N ILE A 117 -6.42 3.83 0.34
CA ILE A 117 -6.86 4.37 1.64
C ILE A 117 -5.85 4.00 2.72
N LEU A 118 -5.02 4.97 3.10
CA LEU A 118 -3.99 4.75 4.11
C LEU A 118 -4.59 4.56 5.52
N ASN A 119 -4.26 3.50 6.18
CA ASN A 119 -4.46 3.27 7.60
C ASN A 119 -3.17 3.70 8.33
N ARG A 120 -3.15 4.79 9.03
CA ARG A 120 -4.22 5.60 9.61
C ARG A 120 -3.71 7.03 9.87
N GLN A 121 -4.58 7.91 10.39
CA GLN A 121 -4.17 9.29 10.70
C GLN A 121 -3.26 9.37 11.93
N VAL A 122 -3.62 8.73 13.03
CA VAL A 122 -2.85 8.70 14.31
C VAL A 122 -2.65 7.26 14.72
N ASP A 123 -1.47 6.92 15.23
CA ASP A 123 -1.19 5.58 15.76
C ASP A 123 -2.24 5.15 16.79
N ALA A 124 -2.44 3.84 16.92
CA ALA A 124 -3.20 3.26 18.03
C ALA A 124 -2.24 2.61 19.03
N VAL A 125 -2.45 2.85 20.32
CA VAL A 125 -1.57 2.35 21.39
C VAL A 125 -1.35 0.84 21.27
N ILE A 126 -2.42 0.09 21.13
CA ILE A 126 -2.35 -1.39 21.05
C ILE A 126 -1.56 -1.89 19.84
N GLU A 127 -1.62 -1.17 18.71
CA GLU A 127 -0.87 -1.52 17.51
C GLU A 127 0.62 -1.18 17.67
N VAL A 128 0.93 -0.03 18.27
CA VAL A 128 2.32 0.38 18.56
C VAL A 128 3.02 -0.63 19.46
N GLU A 129 2.31 -1.20 20.45
CA GLU A 129 2.82 -2.26 21.32
C GLU A 129 3.16 -3.55 20.56
N GLN A 130 2.52 -3.76 19.40
CA GLN A 130 2.75 -4.90 18.49
C GLN A 130 3.71 -4.57 17.33
N SER A 131 4.44 -3.47 17.39
CA SER A 131 5.30 -2.97 16.30
C SER A 131 4.54 -2.63 15.00
N CYS A 132 3.27 -2.22 15.13
CA CYS A 132 2.39 -1.80 14.04
C CYS A 132 2.02 -0.32 14.20
N SER A 133 2.95 0.57 13.89
CA SER A 133 2.82 2.04 14.06
C SER A 133 2.56 2.69 12.71
N PHE A 134 1.32 2.61 12.20
CA PHE A 134 0.96 2.98 10.83
C PHE A 134 0.58 4.45 10.63
N GLY A 135 0.32 5.20 11.72
CA GLY A 135 -0.20 6.56 11.66
C GLY A 135 0.71 7.57 10.97
N LEU A 136 0.11 8.66 10.51
CA LEU A 136 0.82 9.89 10.10
C LEU A 136 1.39 10.63 11.32
N TRP A 137 0.76 10.44 12.48
CA TRP A 137 1.12 11.04 13.77
C TRP A 137 1.37 9.94 14.80
N THR A 138 2.31 10.19 15.72
CA THR A 138 2.46 9.37 16.91
C THR A 138 1.30 9.59 17.88
N VAL A 139 1.03 8.59 18.73
CA VAL A 139 -0.02 8.65 19.75
C VAL A 139 0.57 8.85 21.15
N ASP A 140 -0.19 9.48 22.04
CA ASP A 140 0.14 9.54 23.47
C ASP A 140 -0.04 8.16 24.13
N MET A 141 1.09 7.49 24.39
CA MET A 141 1.13 6.15 25.00
C MET A 141 0.64 6.15 26.46
N SER A 142 0.56 7.30 27.12
CA SER A 142 0.04 7.40 28.49
C SER A 142 -1.49 7.37 28.58
N SER A 143 -2.18 7.45 27.45
CA SER A 143 -3.65 7.53 27.34
C SER A 143 -4.21 6.39 26.50
N PRO A 144 -4.12 5.11 26.93
CA PRO A 144 -4.42 3.94 26.08
C PRO A 144 -5.86 3.87 25.56
N ASN A 145 -6.80 4.51 26.25
CA ASN A 145 -8.22 4.54 25.88
C ASN A 145 -8.61 5.77 25.02
N ARG A 146 -7.66 6.60 24.63
CA ARG A 146 -7.90 7.81 23.84
C ARG A 146 -6.85 7.96 22.75
N VAL A 147 -7.26 8.25 21.53
CA VAL A 147 -6.35 8.54 20.42
C VAL A 147 -6.00 10.03 20.49
N ILE A 148 -4.82 10.34 21.03
CA ILE A 148 -4.29 11.71 21.15
C ILE A 148 -3.03 11.81 20.31
N ALA A 149 -3.09 12.63 19.23
CA ALA A 149 -1.93 12.89 18.39
C ALA A 149 -0.87 13.71 19.12
N VAL A 150 0.39 13.33 19.01
CA VAL A 150 1.52 14.01 19.69
C VAL A 150 2.42 14.71 18.66
N MET A 151 3.03 13.96 17.74
CA MET A 151 4.02 14.48 16.82
C MET A 151 3.77 13.96 15.39
N PRO A 152 3.87 14.82 14.35
CA PRO A 152 3.83 14.34 12.97
C PRO A 152 5.10 13.53 12.67
N LYS A 153 4.92 12.39 11.98
CA LYS A 153 6.02 11.58 11.48
C LYS A 153 6.48 12.07 10.10
N ASN A 154 7.59 11.55 9.59
CA ASN A 154 8.12 11.92 8.28
C ASN A 154 7.13 11.65 7.14
N ILE A 155 6.37 10.57 7.22
CA ILE A 155 5.29 10.23 6.27
C ILE A 155 4.23 11.35 6.14
N TYR A 156 3.99 12.16 7.19
CA TYR A 156 2.99 13.23 7.14
C TYR A 156 3.25 14.23 6.02
N ASN A 157 4.51 14.64 5.83
CA ASN A 157 4.86 15.56 4.75
C ASN A 157 4.79 14.89 3.38
N VAL A 158 5.17 13.62 3.27
CA VAL A 158 5.01 12.86 2.03
C VAL A 158 3.53 12.77 1.68
N PHE A 159 2.68 12.32 2.59
CA PHE A 159 1.23 12.23 2.40
C PHE A 159 0.61 13.56 1.97
N LYS A 160 1.00 14.67 2.63
CA LYS A 160 0.46 16.01 2.34
C LYS A 160 0.80 16.51 0.94
N TYR A 161 1.93 16.12 0.37
CA TYR A 161 2.44 16.72 -0.86
C TYR A 161 2.57 15.77 -2.04
N ILE A 162 2.37 14.47 -1.85
CA ILE A 162 2.62 13.47 -2.87
C ILE A 162 1.71 13.61 -4.09
N ASP A 163 0.47 14.07 -3.89
CA ASP A 163 -0.50 14.36 -4.95
C ASP A 163 -0.53 15.86 -5.29
N THR A 164 0.65 16.45 -5.47
CA THR A 164 0.80 17.87 -5.81
C THR A 164 2.05 18.08 -6.71
N ASN A 165 2.20 19.26 -7.27
CA ASN A 165 3.42 19.66 -8.00
C ASN A 165 4.70 19.64 -7.14
N LYS A 166 4.60 19.37 -5.84
CA LYS A 166 5.74 19.21 -4.94
C LYS A 166 6.13 17.75 -4.71
N SER A 167 5.40 16.80 -5.30
CA SER A 167 5.54 15.37 -5.10
C SER A 167 6.99 14.90 -5.14
N LEU A 168 7.69 15.13 -6.25
CA LEU A 168 9.10 14.70 -6.40
C LEU A 168 10.03 15.31 -5.34
N LYS A 169 9.78 16.55 -4.90
CA LYS A 169 10.58 17.18 -3.85
C LYS A 169 10.47 16.46 -2.52
N TYR A 170 9.26 16.03 -2.16
CA TYR A 170 8.99 15.39 -0.86
C TYR A 170 9.25 13.89 -0.87
N THR A 171 9.48 13.28 -2.03
CA THR A 171 9.79 11.85 -2.19
C THR A 171 11.22 11.56 -2.63
N GLU A 172 12.06 12.60 -2.88
CA GLU A 172 13.44 12.44 -3.37
C GLU A 172 14.29 11.54 -2.46
N PHE A 173 14.18 11.71 -1.15
CA PHE A 173 14.92 10.93 -0.15
C PHE A 173 14.63 9.42 -0.23
N ALA A 174 13.41 9.05 -0.63
CA ALA A 174 12.95 7.67 -0.68
C ALA A 174 13.75 6.83 -1.68
N LYS A 175 14.19 7.43 -2.78
CA LYS A 175 15.00 6.73 -3.79
C LYS A 175 16.29 6.16 -3.19
N LYS A 176 16.95 6.91 -2.31
CA LYS A 176 18.16 6.44 -1.63
C LYS A 176 17.88 5.29 -0.67
N ILE A 177 16.74 5.32 0.02
CA ILE A 177 16.32 4.29 0.97
C ILE A 177 15.97 3.00 0.23
N ILE A 178 15.23 3.10 -0.87
CA ILE A 178 14.82 1.97 -1.72
C ILE A 178 15.99 1.41 -2.53
N GLY A 179 17.05 2.20 -2.76
CA GLY A 179 18.21 1.79 -3.56
C GLY A 179 18.03 1.99 -5.07
N ILE A 180 17.23 2.98 -5.48
CA ILE A 180 16.96 3.31 -6.89
C ILE A 180 17.52 4.69 -7.25
N ASN A 181 17.75 4.94 -8.56
CA ASN A 181 18.14 6.27 -9.05
C ASN A 181 16.93 7.12 -9.48
N LYS A 182 15.93 6.49 -10.06
CA LYS A 182 14.69 7.12 -10.53
C LYS A 182 13.50 6.19 -10.34
N TRP A 183 12.31 6.72 -10.23
CA TRP A 183 11.08 5.94 -10.03
C TRP A 183 10.81 4.95 -11.17
N SER A 184 11.20 5.26 -12.40
CA SER A 184 11.07 4.33 -13.52
C SER A 184 12.00 3.09 -13.46
N ASP A 185 12.90 3.01 -12.49
CA ASP A 185 13.70 1.80 -12.25
C ASP A 185 12.83 0.67 -11.64
N VAL A 186 11.77 1.05 -10.94
CA VAL A 186 10.87 0.13 -10.22
C VAL A 186 9.40 0.23 -10.64
N ILE A 187 9.03 1.28 -11.37
CA ILE A 187 7.67 1.50 -11.89
C ILE A 187 7.78 1.72 -13.41
N PRO A 188 7.57 0.69 -14.23
CA PRO A 188 7.64 0.81 -15.69
C PRO A 188 6.68 1.87 -16.21
N GLY A 189 7.20 2.80 -17.02
CA GLY A 189 6.38 3.88 -17.59
C GLY A 189 5.97 4.98 -16.60
N PHE A 190 6.63 5.08 -15.45
CA PHE A 190 6.34 6.07 -14.41
C PHE A 190 6.05 7.46 -14.96
N LYS A 191 4.92 8.02 -14.58
CA LYS A 191 4.49 9.40 -14.85
C LYS A 191 3.89 9.98 -13.58
N LEU A 192 4.12 11.26 -13.34
CA LEU A 192 3.30 12.02 -12.40
C LEU A 192 1.97 12.35 -13.09
N GLN A 193 0.87 12.10 -12.39
CA GLN A 193 -0.43 12.60 -12.81
C GLN A 193 -0.43 14.13 -12.61
N GLU A 194 -0.92 14.89 -13.60
CA GLU A 194 -1.04 16.37 -13.54
C GLU A 194 -2.30 16.77 -12.80
#